data_0ff6d59c6c2d877aa9096cb1a3287233
#
_entry.id   0ff6d59c6c2d877aa9096cb1a3287233
#
_cell.length_a   1.000
_cell.length_b   1.000
_cell.length_c   1.000
_cell.angle_alpha   90.00
_cell.angle_beta   90.00
_cell.angle_gamma   90.00
#
_symmetry.space_group_name_H-M   'P 1'
#
loop_
_entity.id
_entity.type
_entity.pdbx_description
1 polymer ?
#
loop_
_entity_poly.entity_id
_entity_poly.type
_entity_poly.pdbx_seq_one_letter_code
_entity_poly.pdbx_strand_id
1 'polypeptide(L)'
;LRLVGSEMCIRDSTRTLTLTTSRSDVNILAVVNPSTKQVLLINTPRDYYVDTAASAGAKDKLTHCGMYGIDCSMATLGNLYDEHVDYYVQINFNGFKTLVDAVGGITVESEKAFWTSEGGFYINQGTNQLNGTVALSYVRERKSFADGDNSRGRHQMQAIEALIKKISSGTTVLSNYSAIMDSMSGMFTTSMSSEDISALVKMQLSDLAAWNVKSYAVTGKGGSSTTYSMPTKRSYVMYPDEVQVKYAEQLVNKVVEGQILTDADLEIPDNIVQ
;
A
#
# COMPACT_ATOMS: atom_id res chain seq x y z
N LEU A 1 -6.20 -0.01 -14.74
CA LEU A 1 -4.92 0.47 -14.21
C LEU A 1 -4.54 -0.32 -12.97
N ARG A 2 -3.40 -0.98 -13.02
CA ARG A 2 -2.86 -1.75 -11.91
C ARG A 2 -1.57 -1.08 -11.44
N LEU A 3 -1.61 -0.55 -10.23
CA LEU A 3 -0.49 0.17 -9.62
C LEU A 3 0.07 -0.64 -8.46
N VAL A 4 1.39 -0.76 -8.40
CA VAL A 4 2.07 -1.21 -7.20
C VAL A 4 2.57 0.00 -6.43
N GLY A 5 2.15 0.11 -5.17
CA GLY A 5 2.71 1.05 -4.21
C GLY A 5 3.69 0.34 -3.28
N SER A 6 4.88 0.87 -3.13
CA SER A 6 5.82 0.41 -2.12
C SER A 6 6.38 1.58 -1.32
N GLU A 7 6.39 1.44 0.00
CA GLU A 7 7.11 2.34 0.89
C GLU A 7 8.44 1.73 1.31
N MET A 8 9.48 2.55 1.23
CA MET A 8 10.82 2.17 1.61
C MET A 8 11.12 2.53 3.06
N CYS A 9 11.41 1.53 3.89
CA CYS A 9 11.88 1.75 5.25
C CYS A 9 13.35 2.13 5.27
N ILE A 10 13.66 3.34 5.75
CA ILE A 10 15.00 3.74 6.13
C ILE A 10 15.11 3.62 7.65
N ARG A 11 15.92 2.70 8.09
CA ARG A 11 16.34 2.58 9.47
C ARG A 11 17.55 3.49 9.65
N ASP A 12 17.37 4.77 9.71
CA ASP A 12 18.25 5.75 10.34
C ASP A 12 17.90 7.18 9.90
N SER A 13 17.79 8.07 10.87
CA SER A 13 17.39 9.47 10.71
C SER A 13 18.46 10.38 10.09
N THR A 14 19.57 9.85 9.58
CA THR A 14 20.75 10.62 9.17
C THR A 14 21.24 10.39 7.74
N ARG A 15 20.59 9.53 6.94
CA ARG A 15 21.01 9.29 5.55
C ARG A 15 19.94 9.71 4.56
N THR A 16 20.25 10.71 3.75
CA THR A 16 19.59 11.00 2.48
C THR A 16 19.81 9.79 1.56
N LEU A 17 18.92 8.81 1.59
CA LEU A 17 19.02 7.65 0.72
C LEU A 17 18.18 7.89 -0.53
N THR A 18 18.83 7.74 -1.66
CA THR A 18 18.16 7.58 -2.94
C THR A 18 17.19 6.41 -2.90
N LEU A 19 16.02 6.56 -3.49
CA LEU A 19 14.90 5.59 -3.54
C LEU A 19 15.28 4.22 -4.15
N THR A 20 16.53 3.98 -4.50
CA THR A 20 16.91 2.96 -5.47
C THR A 20 17.22 1.57 -4.94
N THR A 21 17.48 1.37 -3.65
CA THR A 21 17.82 0.02 -3.14
C THR A 21 17.57 -0.11 -1.64
N SER A 22 16.33 -0.30 -1.21
CA SER A 22 16.01 -0.63 0.17
C SER A 22 14.84 -1.60 0.26
N ARG A 23 14.65 -2.21 1.43
CA ARG A 23 13.52 -3.12 1.66
C ARG A 23 12.22 -2.36 1.55
N SER A 24 11.21 -2.95 0.88
CA SER A 24 9.85 -2.43 0.88
C SER A 24 9.10 -2.88 2.15
N ASP A 25 8.62 -1.93 2.93
CA ASP A 25 7.86 -2.24 4.16
C ASP A 25 6.35 -2.34 3.89
N VAL A 26 5.88 -1.69 2.85
CA VAL A 26 4.48 -1.70 2.40
C VAL A 26 4.45 -2.14 0.95
N ASN A 27 3.65 -3.17 0.65
CA ASN A 27 3.46 -3.68 -0.71
C ASN A 27 1.96 -3.76 -0.99
N ILE A 28 1.48 -2.84 -1.81
CA ILE A 28 0.07 -2.71 -2.15
C ILE A 28 -0.08 -2.80 -3.66
N LEU A 29 -0.94 -3.71 -4.11
CA LEU A 29 -1.47 -3.71 -5.47
C LEU A 29 -2.75 -2.88 -5.46
N ALA A 30 -2.79 -1.79 -6.22
CA ALA A 30 -3.96 -0.97 -6.41
C ALA A 30 -4.55 -1.21 -7.80
N VAL A 31 -5.79 -1.67 -7.86
CA VAL A 31 -6.54 -1.84 -9.10
C VAL A 31 -7.53 -0.71 -9.23
N VAL A 32 -7.35 0.12 -10.25
CA VAL A 32 -8.15 1.33 -10.47
C VAL A 32 -9.00 1.15 -11.72
N ASN A 33 -10.31 1.22 -11.58
CA ASN A 33 -11.24 1.26 -12.70
C ASN A 33 -11.87 2.65 -12.80
N PRO A 34 -11.39 3.51 -13.71
CA PRO A 34 -11.91 4.88 -13.86
C PRO A 34 -13.35 4.94 -14.34
N SER A 35 -13.80 3.96 -15.11
CA SER A 35 -15.17 3.92 -15.65
C SER A 35 -16.22 3.70 -14.57
N THR A 36 -15.90 2.90 -13.57
CA THR A 36 -16.76 2.61 -12.43
C THR A 36 -16.43 3.44 -11.19
N LYS A 37 -15.41 4.30 -11.28
CA LYS A 37 -14.91 5.11 -10.15
C LYS A 37 -14.59 4.24 -8.93
N GLN A 38 -13.86 3.17 -9.15
CA GLN A 38 -13.55 2.18 -8.13
C GLN A 38 -12.05 1.95 -7.98
N VAL A 39 -11.60 1.78 -6.74
CA VAL A 39 -10.24 1.39 -6.37
C VAL A 39 -10.31 0.20 -5.43
N LEU A 40 -9.63 -0.88 -5.78
CA LEU A 40 -9.35 -1.99 -4.88
C LEU A 40 -7.87 -1.93 -4.48
N LEU A 41 -7.61 -1.94 -3.18
CA LEU A 41 -6.26 -1.98 -2.61
C LEU A 41 -6.03 -3.37 -2.00
N ILE A 42 -5.01 -4.09 -2.47
CA ILE A 42 -4.62 -5.38 -1.90
C ILE A 42 -3.30 -5.20 -1.16
N ASN A 43 -3.35 -5.35 0.17
CA ASN A 43 -2.16 -5.29 1.02
C ASN A 43 -1.52 -6.66 1.14
N THR A 44 -0.26 -6.77 0.76
CA THR A 44 0.52 -8.00 0.84
C THR A 44 1.58 -7.87 1.95
N PRO A 45 1.60 -8.78 2.93
CA PRO A 45 2.59 -8.75 4.00
C PRO A 45 4.02 -8.73 3.47
N ARG A 46 4.85 -7.84 4.01
CA ARG A 46 6.25 -7.68 3.58
C ARG A 46 7.09 -8.96 3.75
N ASP A 47 6.74 -9.81 4.70
CA ASP A 47 7.46 -11.04 5.02
C ASP A 47 6.90 -12.28 4.28
N TYR A 48 6.00 -12.09 3.29
CA TYR A 48 5.53 -13.18 2.43
C TYR A 48 6.71 -13.92 1.81
N TYR A 49 6.70 -15.26 1.95
CA TYR A 49 7.72 -16.17 1.46
C TYR A 49 7.30 -16.71 0.10
N VAL A 50 7.71 -16.00 -0.94
CA VAL A 50 7.26 -16.17 -2.33
C VAL A 50 8.43 -16.36 -3.28
N ASP A 51 8.15 -16.86 -4.48
CA ASP A 51 9.11 -16.85 -5.57
C ASP A 51 9.24 -15.42 -6.08
N THR A 52 10.38 -14.78 -5.82
CA THR A 52 10.60 -13.41 -6.26
C THR A 52 11.20 -13.40 -7.68
N ALA A 53 10.89 -12.36 -8.45
CA ALA A 53 11.41 -12.23 -9.81
C ALA A 53 12.95 -12.19 -9.88
N ALA A 54 13.63 -11.82 -8.77
CA ALA A 54 15.10 -11.80 -8.69
C ALA A 54 15.71 -13.15 -8.31
N SER A 55 14.93 -14.12 -7.82
CA SER A 55 15.44 -15.32 -7.16
C SER A 55 15.45 -16.58 -8.05
N ALA A 56 15.09 -16.46 -9.32
CA ALA A 56 15.11 -17.55 -10.32
C ALA A 56 14.47 -18.86 -9.82
N GLY A 57 13.31 -18.77 -9.15
CA GLY A 57 12.56 -19.91 -8.62
C GLY A 57 12.92 -20.31 -7.19
N ALA A 58 13.85 -19.61 -6.53
CA ALA A 58 14.04 -19.77 -5.09
C ALA A 58 13.12 -18.82 -4.30
N LYS A 59 12.69 -19.23 -3.11
CA LYS A 59 11.82 -18.36 -2.29
C LYS A 59 12.59 -17.31 -1.50
N ASP A 60 12.03 -16.12 -1.46
CA ASP A 60 12.54 -15.02 -0.65
C ASP A 60 11.37 -14.27 0.01
N LYS A 61 11.68 -13.30 0.88
CA LYS A 61 10.67 -12.39 1.40
C LYS A 61 10.33 -11.33 0.36
N LEU A 62 9.06 -11.00 0.22
CA LEU A 62 8.60 -9.93 -0.66
C LEU A 62 9.34 -8.59 -0.41
N THR A 63 9.60 -8.25 0.87
CA THR A 63 10.36 -7.04 1.23
C THR A 63 11.76 -6.97 0.61
N HIS A 64 12.37 -8.11 0.26
CA HIS A 64 13.69 -8.15 -0.33
C HIS A 64 13.68 -7.73 -1.81
N CYS A 65 12.53 -7.78 -2.50
CA CYS A 65 12.40 -7.27 -3.86
C CYS A 65 12.86 -5.81 -3.98
N GLY A 66 12.58 -4.99 -2.96
CA GLY A 66 13.05 -3.61 -2.94
C GLY A 66 14.56 -3.43 -3.04
N MET A 67 15.36 -4.44 -2.66
CA MET A 67 16.82 -4.42 -2.82
C MET A 67 17.25 -4.68 -4.29
N TYR A 68 16.39 -5.29 -5.08
CA TYR A 68 16.62 -5.61 -6.50
C TYR A 68 15.93 -4.61 -7.44
N GLY A 69 15.27 -3.60 -6.87
CA GLY A 69 14.57 -2.56 -7.62
C GLY A 69 13.07 -2.78 -7.73
N ILE A 70 12.38 -1.76 -8.22
CA ILE A 70 10.90 -1.74 -8.30
C ILE A 70 10.37 -2.79 -9.26
N ASP A 71 11.08 -3.08 -10.35
CA ASP A 71 10.66 -4.08 -11.34
C ASP A 71 10.52 -5.47 -10.72
N CYS A 72 11.41 -5.80 -9.75
CA CYS A 72 11.29 -7.04 -8.99
C CYS A 72 10.00 -7.08 -8.16
N SER A 73 9.64 -5.98 -7.51
CA SER A 73 8.39 -5.89 -6.74
C SER A 73 7.16 -5.98 -7.62
N MET A 74 7.16 -5.27 -8.77
CA MET A 74 6.07 -5.31 -9.75
C MET A 74 5.86 -6.72 -10.29
N ALA A 75 6.93 -7.35 -10.79
CA ALA A 75 6.86 -8.69 -11.35
C ALA A 75 6.48 -9.75 -10.30
N THR A 76 6.99 -9.62 -9.07
CA THR A 76 6.65 -10.55 -7.99
C THR A 76 5.19 -10.45 -7.57
N LEU A 77 4.64 -9.24 -7.42
CA LEU A 77 3.23 -9.05 -7.11
C LEU A 77 2.34 -9.42 -8.28
N GLY A 78 2.76 -9.11 -9.52
CA GLY A 78 2.08 -9.55 -10.72
C GLY A 78 1.97 -11.08 -10.80
N ASN A 79 3.07 -11.80 -10.57
CA ASN A 79 3.06 -13.27 -10.54
C ASN A 79 2.22 -13.83 -9.37
N LEU A 80 2.22 -13.16 -8.21
CA LEU A 80 1.46 -13.61 -7.05
C LEU A 80 -0.05 -13.55 -7.28
N TYR A 81 -0.52 -12.57 -8.02
CA TYR A 81 -1.95 -12.32 -8.27
C TYR A 81 -2.39 -12.59 -9.72
N ASP A 82 -1.53 -13.24 -10.52
CA ASP A 82 -1.74 -13.52 -11.95
C ASP A 82 -2.18 -12.28 -12.76
N GLU A 83 -1.47 -11.15 -12.51
CA GLU A 83 -1.82 -9.85 -13.05
C GLU A 83 -0.62 -9.14 -13.70
N HIS A 84 -0.88 -8.42 -14.79
CA HIS A 84 0.10 -7.47 -15.31
C HIS A 84 0.02 -6.16 -14.52
N VAL A 85 1.16 -5.68 -14.05
CA VAL A 85 1.25 -4.40 -13.34
C VAL A 85 1.67 -3.30 -14.31
N ASP A 86 0.80 -2.31 -14.53
CA ASP A 86 1.02 -1.24 -15.52
C ASP A 86 1.98 -0.16 -15.03
N TYR A 87 1.83 0.24 -13.77
CA TYR A 87 2.57 1.36 -13.18
C TYR A 87 3.03 1.07 -11.77
N TYR A 88 3.99 1.87 -11.31
CA TYR A 88 4.37 1.90 -9.89
C TYR A 88 4.30 3.31 -9.30
N VAL A 89 4.15 3.34 -8.00
CA VAL A 89 4.33 4.52 -7.16
C VAL A 89 5.22 4.14 -5.98
N GLN A 90 6.31 4.87 -5.80
CA GLN A 90 7.17 4.75 -4.61
C GLN A 90 7.16 6.07 -3.85
N ILE A 91 6.96 6.01 -2.55
CA ILE A 91 7.00 7.18 -1.68
C ILE A 91 7.82 6.84 -0.42
N ASN A 92 8.71 7.73 -0.01
CA ASN A 92 9.41 7.57 1.26
C ASN A 92 8.63 8.23 2.41
N PHE A 93 9.08 8.04 3.65
CA PHE A 93 8.40 8.57 4.83
C PHE A 93 8.23 10.09 4.82
N ASN A 94 9.22 10.83 4.33
CA ASN A 94 9.11 12.28 4.21
C ASN A 94 8.08 12.68 3.14
N GLY A 95 8.08 11.99 2.01
CA GLY A 95 7.08 12.18 0.96
C GLY A 95 5.66 11.89 1.46
N PHE A 96 5.46 10.80 2.21
CA PHE A 96 4.17 10.50 2.82
C PHE A 96 3.71 11.62 3.76
N LYS A 97 4.58 12.11 4.66
CA LYS A 97 4.27 13.25 5.53
C LYS A 97 3.89 14.49 4.72
N THR A 98 4.72 14.84 3.74
CA THR A 98 4.51 16.02 2.89
C THR A 98 3.18 15.91 2.13
N LEU A 99 2.86 14.73 1.58
CA LEU A 99 1.59 14.49 0.87
C LEU A 99 0.39 14.66 1.81
N VAL A 100 0.43 14.04 3.01
CA VAL A 100 -0.64 14.19 4.00
C VAL A 100 -0.84 15.66 4.39
N ASP A 101 0.24 16.39 4.63
CA ASP A 101 0.16 17.83 4.97
C ASP A 101 -0.35 18.67 3.80
N ALA A 102 0.07 18.37 2.57
CA ALA A 102 -0.36 19.06 1.36
C ALA A 102 -1.87 18.92 1.07
N VAL A 103 -2.46 17.76 1.43
CA VAL A 103 -3.93 17.55 1.30
C VAL A 103 -4.72 18.12 2.50
N GLY A 104 -4.04 18.73 3.47
CA GLY A 104 -4.65 19.28 4.69
C GLY A 104 -4.98 18.23 5.77
N GLY A 105 -4.20 17.16 5.83
CA GLY A 105 -4.39 16.05 6.76
C GLY A 105 -5.38 15.00 6.29
N ILE A 106 -5.37 13.85 6.99
CA ILE A 106 -6.27 12.73 6.72
C ILE A 106 -7.12 12.39 7.95
N THR A 107 -8.27 11.79 7.73
CA THR A 107 -9.17 11.29 8.79
C THR A 107 -9.15 9.78 8.78
N VAL A 108 -8.85 9.17 9.93
CA VAL A 108 -8.84 7.71 10.11
C VAL A 108 -9.73 7.31 11.28
N GLU A 109 -10.20 6.05 11.27
CA GLU A 109 -10.98 5.45 12.34
C GLU A 109 -10.11 4.45 13.11
N SER A 110 -9.83 4.73 14.38
CA SER A 110 -9.06 3.82 15.22
C SER A 110 -9.97 2.90 16.04
N GLU A 111 -9.68 1.60 16.01
CA GLU A 111 -10.44 0.58 16.75
C GLU A 111 -10.31 0.72 18.28
N LYS A 112 -9.22 1.34 18.75
CA LYS A 112 -8.99 1.63 20.18
C LYS A 112 -8.11 2.85 20.38
N ALA A 113 -8.09 3.38 21.60
CA ALA A 113 -7.16 4.42 22.00
C ALA A 113 -5.78 3.83 22.32
N PHE A 114 -4.70 4.54 21.90
CA PHE A 114 -3.32 4.15 22.20
C PHE A 114 -2.34 5.31 22.02
N TRP A 115 -1.13 5.13 22.58
CA TRP A 115 -0.01 6.00 22.31
C TRP A 115 0.87 5.38 21.23
N THR A 116 1.27 6.17 20.24
CA THR A 116 2.22 5.71 19.21
C THR A 116 3.59 5.50 19.82
N SER A 117 4.24 4.37 19.49
CA SER A 117 5.60 4.05 19.96
C SER A 117 6.64 5.02 19.45
N GLU A 118 6.41 5.62 18.29
CA GLU A 118 7.25 6.66 17.71
C GLU A 118 6.52 8.01 17.82
N GLY A 119 7.21 9.01 18.32
CA GLY A 119 6.70 10.36 18.50
C GLY A 119 5.77 10.56 19.71
N GLY A 120 5.28 9.49 20.33
CA GLY A 120 4.46 9.59 21.55
C GLY A 120 3.14 10.36 21.36
N PHE A 121 2.49 10.19 20.21
CA PHE A 121 1.19 10.81 19.93
C PHE A 121 0.04 9.95 20.46
N TYR A 122 -0.96 10.59 21.04
CA TYR A 122 -2.17 9.92 21.48
C TYR A 122 -3.19 9.84 20.35
N ILE A 123 -3.65 8.63 20.08
CA ILE A 123 -4.72 8.33 19.11
C ILE A 123 -5.95 7.93 19.91
N ASN A 124 -7.08 8.61 19.69
CA ASN A 124 -8.34 8.27 20.32
C ASN A 124 -8.97 7.03 19.66
N GLN A 125 -9.82 6.32 20.39
CA GLN A 125 -10.75 5.38 19.75
C GLN A 125 -11.76 6.16 18.89
N GLY A 126 -12.08 5.66 17.71
CA GLY A 126 -12.95 6.34 16.74
C GLY A 126 -12.18 7.30 15.84
N THR A 127 -12.85 8.38 15.44
CA THR A 127 -12.35 9.33 14.43
C THR A 127 -11.17 10.16 14.92
N ASN A 128 -10.10 10.19 14.14
CA ASN A 128 -8.90 11.02 14.37
C ASN A 128 -8.54 11.80 13.12
N GLN A 129 -8.24 13.10 13.30
CA GLN A 129 -7.66 13.95 12.27
C GLN A 129 -6.14 13.98 12.44
N LEU A 130 -5.41 13.52 11.43
CA LEU A 130 -3.96 13.35 11.49
C LEU A 130 -3.27 14.27 10.49
N ASN A 131 -2.28 15.04 10.95
CA ASN A 131 -1.29 15.68 10.07
C ASN A 131 -0.23 14.65 9.65
N GLY A 132 0.68 15.02 8.75
CA GLY A 132 1.67 14.10 8.19
C GLY A 132 2.56 13.43 9.24
N THR A 133 2.94 14.14 10.30
CA THR A 133 3.81 13.58 11.35
C THR A 133 3.06 12.54 12.19
N VAL A 134 1.83 12.84 12.59
CA VAL A 134 1.00 11.91 13.39
C VAL A 134 0.57 10.73 12.52
N ALA A 135 0.20 10.98 11.25
CA ALA A 135 -0.15 9.93 10.29
C ALA A 135 1.00 8.94 10.08
N LEU A 136 2.24 9.43 9.94
CA LEU A 136 3.39 8.55 9.82
C LEU A 136 3.58 7.69 11.06
N SER A 137 3.44 8.26 12.25
CA SER A 137 3.53 7.50 13.51
C SER A 137 2.41 6.45 13.63
N TYR A 138 1.20 6.79 13.17
CA TYR A 138 0.05 5.90 13.14
C TYR A 138 0.27 4.68 12.23
N VAL A 139 0.70 4.89 10.98
CA VAL A 139 0.93 3.80 10.01
C VAL A 139 2.14 2.93 10.32
N ARG A 140 3.01 3.37 11.25
CA ARG A 140 4.18 2.61 11.71
C ARG A 140 3.94 1.87 13.03
N GLU A 141 2.82 2.13 13.71
CA GLU A 141 2.55 1.53 15.01
C GLU A 141 2.35 0.01 14.93
N ARG A 142 3.00 -0.70 15.84
CA ARG A 142 2.91 -2.16 16.00
C ARG A 142 2.80 -2.61 17.44
N LYS A 143 3.49 -1.92 18.35
CA LYS A 143 3.68 -2.38 19.73
C LYS A 143 2.41 -2.27 20.58
N SER A 144 1.54 -1.36 20.21
CA SER A 144 0.26 -1.16 20.90
C SER A 144 -0.79 -2.24 20.59
N PHE A 145 -0.51 -3.15 19.64
CA PHE A 145 -1.46 -4.16 19.18
C PHE A 145 -0.88 -5.57 19.31
N ALA A 146 -1.73 -6.53 19.72
CA ALA A 146 -1.30 -7.91 19.92
C ALA A 146 -0.88 -8.61 18.61
N ASP A 147 -1.51 -8.26 17.49
CA ASP A 147 -1.26 -8.79 16.16
C ASP A 147 -0.22 -7.98 15.34
N GLY A 148 0.42 -7.00 15.98
CA GLY A 148 1.61 -6.28 15.53
C GLY A 148 1.61 -5.85 14.06
N ASP A 149 2.16 -6.69 13.20
CA ASP A 149 2.30 -6.42 11.75
C ASP A 149 0.96 -6.35 11.01
N ASN A 150 -0.04 -7.14 11.39
CA ASN A 150 -1.36 -7.10 10.76
C ASN A 150 -2.07 -5.77 11.08
N SER A 151 -1.99 -5.30 12.33
CA SER A 151 -2.52 -3.97 12.71
C SER A 151 -1.84 -2.86 11.92
N ARG A 152 -0.51 -2.93 11.76
CA ARG A 152 0.23 -1.97 10.93
C ARG A 152 -0.30 -1.96 9.49
N GLY A 153 -0.51 -3.14 8.90
CA GLY A 153 -1.10 -3.25 7.56
C GLY A 153 -2.47 -2.58 7.46
N ARG A 154 -3.36 -2.80 8.46
CA ARG A 154 -4.68 -2.13 8.52
C ARG A 154 -4.55 -0.61 8.60
N HIS A 155 -3.67 -0.08 9.46
CA HIS A 155 -3.44 1.36 9.57
C HIS A 155 -2.91 1.98 8.28
N GLN A 156 -2.03 1.27 7.57
CA GLN A 156 -1.53 1.71 6.26
C GLN A 156 -2.64 1.78 5.23
N MET A 157 -3.51 0.76 5.17
CA MET A 157 -4.65 0.74 4.25
C MET A 157 -5.62 1.88 4.55
N GLN A 158 -5.99 2.08 5.82
CA GLN A 158 -6.85 3.20 6.23
C GLN A 158 -6.29 4.57 5.84
N ALA A 159 -4.98 4.76 6.02
CA ALA A 159 -4.33 6.02 5.66
C ALA A 159 -4.35 6.26 4.13
N ILE A 160 -4.12 5.21 3.32
CA ILE A 160 -4.18 5.31 1.85
C ILE A 160 -5.60 5.55 1.37
N GLU A 161 -6.58 4.84 1.93
CA GLU A 161 -8.01 5.08 1.63
C GLU A 161 -8.40 6.52 1.96
N ALA A 162 -7.99 7.02 3.13
CA ALA A 162 -8.26 8.39 3.54
C ALA A 162 -7.59 9.42 2.61
N LEU A 163 -6.36 9.15 2.17
CA LEU A 163 -5.66 9.97 1.17
C LEU A 163 -6.41 9.99 -0.17
N ILE A 164 -6.79 8.82 -0.70
CA ILE A 164 -7.54 8.74 -1.97
C ILE A 164 -8.86 9.50 -1.86
N LYS A 165 -9.62 9.29 -0.78
CA LYS A 165 -10.88 10.02 -0.53
C LYS A 165 -10.66 11.53 -0.45
N LYS A 166 -9.58 11.96 0.23
CA LYS A 166 -9.26 13.39 0.37
C LYS A 166 -8.84 14.02 -0.95
N ILE A 167 -8.00 13.35 -1.73
CA ILE A 167 -7.56 13.82 -3.05
C ILE A 167 -8.75 13.88 -4.01
N SER A 168 -9.56 12.82 -4.08
CA SER A 168 -10.67 12.73 -5.04
C SER A 168 -11.82 13.70 -4.74
N SER A 169 -12.01 14.10 -3.49
CA SER A 169 -13.07 15.05 -3.09
C SER A 169 -12.65 16.53 -3.10
N GLY A 170 -11.35 16.81 -3.22
CA GLY A 170 -10.80 18.14 -3.04
C GLY A 170 -10.43 18.83 -4.35
N THR A 171 -11.26 19.77 -4.86
CA THR A 171 -10.94 20.56 -6.06
C THR A 171 -9.62 21.31 -5.93
N THR A 172 -9.32 21.87 -4.75
CA THR A 172 -8.09 22.62 -4.49
C THR A 172 -6.85 21.71 -4.60
N VAL A 173 -6.92 20.49 -4.10
CA VAL A 173 -5.83 19.49 -4.19
C VAL A 173 -5.60 19.13 -5.66
N LEU A 174 -6.66 18.80 -6.38
CA LEU A 174 -6.58 18.45 -7.79
C LEU A 174 -6.09 19.60 -8.68
N SER A 175 -6.50 20.83 -8.38
CA SER A 175 -6.05 22.01 -9.14
C SER A 175 -4.58 22.35 -8.87
N ASN A 176 -4.05 21.98 -7.71
CA ASN A 176 -2.65 22.26 -7.31
C ASN A 176 -1.74 21.01 -7.38
N TYR A 177 -2.17 19.92 -8.05
CA TYR A 177 -1.43 18.66 -8.04
C TYR A 177 0.03 18.81 -8.51
N SER A 178 0.29 19.66 -9.50
CA SER A 178 1.65 19.90 -10.00
C SER A 178 2.55 20.45 -8.91
N ALA A 179 2.10 21.49 -8.20
CA ALA A 179 2.88 22.06 -7.09
C ALA A 179 3.11 21.06 -5.95
N ILE A 180 2.14 20.18 -5.68
CA ILE A 180 2.28 19.10 -4.70
C ILE A 180 3.36 18.11 -5.17
N MET A 181 3.32 17.67 -6.42
CA MET A 181 4.31 16.77 -7.00
C MET A 181 5.73 17.38 -6.97
N ASP A 182 5.85 18.67 -7.32
CA ASP A 182 7.12 19.40 -7.26
C ASP A 182 7.68 19.46 -5.84
N SER A 183 6.82 19.66 -4.84
CA SER A 183 7.22 19.69 -3.41
C SER A 183 7.70 18.33 -2.90
N MET A 184 7.34 17.25 -3.57
CA MET A 184 7.72 15.88 -3.26
C MET A 184 8.91 15.37 -4.08
N SER A 185 9.58 16.25 -4.83
CA SER A 185 10.74 15.89 -5.66
C SER A 185 11.80 15.15 -4.83
N GLY A 186 12.27 14.00 -5.33
CA GLY A 186 13.21 13.11 -4.65
C GLY A 186 12.63 12.28 -3.50
N MET A 187 11.36 12.49 -3.14
CA MET A 187 10.64 11.72 -2.09
C MET A 187 9.58 10.79 -2.67
N PHE A 188 9.26 10.97 -3.95
CA PHE A 188 8.25 10.24 -4.70
C PHE A 188 8.78 9.91 -6.10
N THR A 189 8.51 8.69 -6.57
CA THR A 189 8.77 8.28 -7.95
C THR A 189 7.60 7.47 -8.49
N THR A 190 7.35 7.59 -9.79
CA THR A 190 6.32 6.82 -10.49
C THR A 190 6.73 6.57 -11.93
N SER A 191 6.23 5.50 -12.54
CA SER A 191 6.32 5.25 -13.98
C SER A 191 5.20 5.93 -14.77
N MET A 192 4.19 6.50 -14.11
CA MET A 192 3.14 7.24 -14.81
C MET A 192 3.71 8.50 -15.45
N SER A 193 3.35 8.76 -16.70
CA SER A 193 3.70 10.00 -17.37
C SER A 193 2.94 11.20 -16.78
N SER A 194 3.48 12.40 -16.97
CA SER A 194 2.77 13.63 -16.58
C SER A 194 1.43 13.79 -17.32
N GLU A 195 1.36 13.26 -18.53
CA GLU A 195 0.16 13.22 -19.36
C GLU A 195 -0.92 12.31 -18.75
N ASP A 196 -0.55 11.10 -18.30
CA ASP A 196 -1.47 10.16 -17.66
C ASP A 196 -2.01 10.73 -16.34
N ILE A 197 -1.13 11.30 -15.51
CA ILE A 197 -1.52 11.96 -14.26
C ILE A 197 -2.48 13.12 -14.56
N SER A 198 -2.15 13.96 -15.55
CA SER A 198 -3.00 15.09 -15.95
C SER A 198 -4.37 14.62 -16.47
N ALA A 199 -4.41 13.52 -17.20
CA ALA A 199 -5.66 12.94 -17.69
C ALA A 199 -6.56 12.46 -16.54
N LEU A 200 -6.00 11.77 -15.54
CA LEU A 200 -6.72 11.35 -14.34
C LEU A 200 -7.25 12.54 -13.53
N VAL A 201 -6.43 13.59 -13.35
CA VAL A 201 -6.83 14.81 -12.66
C VAL A 201 -7.97 15.51 -13.40
N LYS A 202 -7.86 15.69 -14.72
CA LYS A 202 -8.92 16.29 -15.54
C LYS A 202 -10.22 15.51 -15.50
N MET A 203 -10.11 14.17 -15.58
CA MET A 203 -11.27 13.27 -15.46
C MET A 203 -11.96 13.47 -14.11
N GLN A 204 -11.22 13.52 -13.00
CA GLN A 204 -11.81 13.73 -11.68
C GLN A 204 -12.43 15.13 -11.52
N LEU A 205 -11.79 16.17 -12.06
CA LEU A 205 -12.31 17.54 -12.02
C LEU A 205 -13.58 17.70 -12.87
N SER A 206 -13.82 16.84 -13.87
CA SER A 206 -14.97 16.96 -14.77
C SER A 206 -16.31 16.61 -14.10
N ASP A 207 -16.31 15.71 -13.12
CA ASP A 207 -17.56 15.23 -12.48
C ASP A 207 -17.49 15.22 -10.95
N LEU A 208 -16.31 15.32 -10.36
CA LEU A 208 -16.05 15.23 -8.91
C LEU A 208 -16.74 14.01 -8.26
N ALA A 209 -16.91 12.95 -9.01
CA ALA A 209 -17.59 11.76 -8.55
C ALA A 209 -16.83 11.12 -7.38
N ALA A 210 -17.57 10.63 -6.39
CA ALA A 210 -16.99 9.88 -5.29
C ALA A 210 -16.46 8.52 -5.79
N TRP A 211 -15.29 8.11 -5.29
CA TRP A 211 -14.72 6.80 -5.60
C TRP A 211 -15.12 5.76 -4.55
N ASN A 212 -15.49 4.59 -5.04
CA ASN A 212 -15.65 3.41 -4.20
C ASN A 212 -14.27 2.82 -3.93
N VAL A 213 -13.70 3.09 -2.75
CA VAL A 213 -12.40 2.56 -2.34
C VAL A 213 -12.63 1.40 -1.40
N LYS A 214 -12.12 0.23 -1.77
CA LYS A 214 -12.17 -1.00 -0.99
C LYS A 214 -10.75 -1.50 -0.74
N SER A 215 -10.53 -2.12 0.41
CA SER A 215 -9.25 -2.73 0.75
C SER A 215 -9.42 -4.18 1.19
N TYR A 216 -8.48 -5.01 0.75
CA TYR A 216 -8.37 -6.41 1.12
C TYR A 216 -6.94 -6.71 1.56
N ALA A 217 -6.77 -7.31 2.72
CA ALA A 217 -5.45 -7.68 3.22
C ALA A 217 -5.31 -9.21 3.22
N VAL A 218 -4.37 -9.71 2.45
CA VAL A 218 -4.01 -11.13 2.51
C VAL A 218 -3.15 -11.39 3.76
N THR A 219 -3.29 -12.57 4.33
CA THR A 219 -2.53 -13.02 5.51
C THR A 219 -1.88 -14.36 5.24
N GLY A 220 -1.27 -14.96 6.25
CA GLY A 220 -0.63 -16.25 6.11
C GLY A 220 -0.13 -16.80 7.44
N LYS A 221 0.53 -17.95 7.37
CA LYS A 221 1.08 -18.63 8.53
C LYS A 221 2.52 -18.19 8.79
N GLY A 222 2.77 -17.63 9.98
CA GLY A 222 4.12 -17.29 10.44
C GLY A 222 5.02 -18.53 10.58
N GLY A 223 6.29 -18.39 10.24
CA GLY A 223 7.29 -19.43 10.38
C GLY A 223 8.71 -18.90 10.32
N SER A 224 9.67 -19.78 10.12
CA SER A 224 11.09 -19.44 10.01
C SER A 224 11.73 -20.24 8.89
N SER A 225 12.43 -19.55 7.97
CA SER A 225 13.15 -20.17 6.87
C SER A 225 14.43 -19.39 6.53
N THR A 226 15.31 -20.05 5.78
CA THR A 226 16.34 -19.34 4.99
C THR A 226 15.67 -18.73 3.76
N THR A 227 16.23 -17.66 3.22
CA THR A 227 15.71 -16.99 2.03
C THR A 227 16.82 -16.86 1.01
N TYR A 228 16.47 -16.62 -0.25
CA TYR A 228 17.46 -16.40 -1.31
C TYR A 228 18.48 -15.32 -0.93
N SER A 229 18.02 -14.19 -0.43
CA SER A 229 18.89 -13.07 0.00
C SER A 229 19.66 -13.35 1.32
N MET A 230 19.26 -14.35 2.10
CA MET A 230 19.88 -14.71 3.38
C MET A 230 19.98 -16.24 3.53
N PRO A 231 20.81 -16.93 2.71
CA PRO A 231 20.81 -18.40 2.63
C PRO A 231 21.42 -19.09 3.86
N THR A 232 22.22 -18.36 4.63
CA THR A 232 22.93 -18.92 5.80
C THR A 232 22.23 -18.67 7.13
N LYS A 233 21.19 -17.82 7.15
CA LYS A 233 20.49 -17.43 8.38
C LYS A 233 18.98 -17.62 8.25
N ARG A 234 18.39 -18.39 9.16
CA ARG A 234 16.94 -18.46 9.27
C ARG A 234 16.38 -17.16 9.82
N SER A 235 15.32 -16.68 9.22
CA SER A 235 14.60 -15.48 9.64
C SER A 235 13.11 -15.75 9.63
N TYR A 236 12.34 -14.90 10.32
CA TYR A 236 10.88 -14.95 10.25
C TYR A 236 10.44 -14.79 8.79
N VAL A 237 9.48 -15.61 8.37
CA VAL A 237 8.78 -15.55 7.09
C VAL A 237 7.30 -15.78 7.33
N MET A 238 6.46 -15.32 6.40
CA MET A 238 5.04 -15.62 6.39
C MET A 238 4.72 -16.45 5.14
N TYR A 239 4.27 -17.67 5.34
CA TYR A 239 3.79 -18.53 4.26
C TYR A 239 2.42 -18.02 3.81
N PRO A 240 2.22 -17.69 2.51
CA PRO A 240 0.95 -17.22 2.00
C PRO A 240 -0.21 -18.16 2.31
N ASP A 241 -1.36 -17.60 2.64
CA ASP A 241 -2.63 -18.31 2.60
C ASP A 241 -3.13 -18.30 1.15
N GLU A 242 -3.01 -19.46 0.48
CA GLU A 242 -3.33 -19.56 -0.94
C GLU A 242 -4.82 -19.34 -1.23
N VAL A 243 -5.70 -19.60 -0.28
CA VAL A 243 -7.15 -19.31 -0.43
C VAL A 243 -7.37 -17.80 -0.50
N GLN A 244 -6.71 -17.05 0.40
CA GLN A 244 -6.80 -15.59 0.40
C GLN A 244 -6.17 -14.96 -0.83
N VAL A 245 -5.04 -15.49 -1.31
CA VAL A 245 -4.39 -15.01 -2.53
C VAL A 245 -5.31 -15.22 -3.73
N LYS A 246 -5.87 -16.42 -3.92
CA LYS A 246 -6.83 -16.69 -4.99
C LYS A 246 -8.10 -15.84 -4.89
N TYR A 247 -8.54 -15.58 -3.67
CA TYR A 247 -9.69 -14.69 -3.50
C TYR A 247 -9.36 -13.24 -3.90
N ALA A 248 -8.15 -12.77 -3.58
CA ALA A 248 -7.67 -11.47 -4.03
C ALA A 248 -7.65 -11.38 -5.57
N GLU A 249 -7.19 -12.43 -6.29
CA GLU A 249 -7.26 -12.51 -7.77
C GLU A 249 -8.71 -12.38 -8.26
N GLN A 250 -9.68 -13.05 -7.61
CA GLN A 250 -11.09 -12.93 -7.98
C GLN A 250 -11.63 -11.50 -7.78
N LEU A 251 -11.22 -10.83 -6.69
CA LEU A 251 -11.59 -9.43 -6.45
C LEU A 251 -11.00 -8.50 -7.51
N VAL A 252 -9.74 -8.73 -7.92
CA VAL A 252 -9.11 -7.99 -9.03
C VAL A 252 -9.93 -8.16 -10.31
N ASN A 253 -10.26 -9.40 -10.68
CA ASN A 253 -11.04 -9.69 -11.88
C ASN A 253 -12.42 -9.01 -11.86
N LYS A 254 -13.15 -9.04 -10.73
CA LYS A 254 -14.41 -8.31 -10.56
C LYS A 254 -14.26 -6.82 -10.88
N VAL A 255 -13.21 -6.17 -10.34
CA VAL A 255 -12.96 -4.74 -10.59
C VAL A 255 -12.61 -4.47 -12.05
N VAL A 256 -11.78 -5.31 -12.65
CA VAL A 256 -11.38 -5.20 -14.07
C VAL A 256 -12.58 -5.34 -14.99
N GLU A 257 -13.49 -6.28 -14.69
CA GLU A 257 -14.75 -6.51 -15.43
C GLU A 257 -15.82 -5.42 -15.16
N GLY A 258 -15.56 -4.47 -14.28
CA GLY A 258 -16.46 -3.36 -13.96
C GLY A 258 -17.56 -3.70 -12.95
N GLN A 259 -17.42 -4.80 -12.22
CA GLN A 259 -18.33 -5.14 -11.11
C GLN A 259 -18.04 -4.24 -9.91
N ILE A 260 -19.06 -3.67 -9.29
CA ILE A 260 -18.91 -2.81 -8.12
C ILE A 260 -18.79 -3.66 -6.87
N LEU A 261 -17.65 -3.55 -6.19
CA LEU A 261 -17.41 -4.25 -4.92
C LEU A 261 -18.21 -3.61 -3.79
N THR A 262 -18.79 -4.47 -2.95
CA THR A 262 -19.44 -4.12 -1.68
C THR A 262 -18.58 -4.58 -0.50
N ASP A 263 -18.95 -4.24 0.73
CA ASP A 263 -18.26 -4.73 1.92
C ASP A 263 -18.41 -6.25 2.09
N ALA A 264 -19.52 -6.82 1.64
CA ALA A 264 -19.74 -8.25 1.64
C ALA A 264 -18.78 -9.02 0.70
N ASP A 265 -18.30 -8.38 -0.36
CA ASP A 265 -17.30 -8.97 -1.25
C ASP A 265 -15.89 -9.00 -0.63
N LEU A 266 -15.65 -8.39 0.51
CA LEU A 266 -14.35 -8.44 1.21
C LEU A 266 -14.24 -9.63 2.17
N GLU A 267 -15.32 -10.35 2.38
CA GLU A 267 -15.35 -11.58 3.17
C GLU A 267 -15.27 -12.80 2.25
N ILE A 268 -14.39 -13.74 2.57
CA ILE A 268 -14.28 -14.97 1.78
C ILE A 268 -15.55 -15.81 1.99
N PRO A 269 -16.29 -16.15 0.94
CA PRO A 269 -17.47 -16.99 1.07
C PRO A 269 -17.12 -18.40 1.57
N ASP A 270 -17.94 -18.97 2.47
CA ASP A 270 -17.71 -20.28 3.10
C ASP A 270 -17.50 -21.41 2.10
N ASN A 271 -18.03 -21.31 0.89
CA ASN A 271 -17.89 -22.31 -0.16
C ASN A 271 -16.51 -22.31 -0.86
N ILE A 272 -15.64 -21.37 -0.58
CA ILE A 272 -14.26 -21.28 -1.12
C ILE A 272 -13.26 -21.90 -0.14
N VAL A 273 -13.63 -22.04 1.13
CA VAL A 273 -12.76 -22.55 2.22
C VAL A 273 -12.68 -24.07 2.25
N GLN A 274 -13.31 -24.81 1.31
CA GLN A 274 -13.32 -26.28 1.25
C GLN A 274 -12.20 -26.85 0.37
#